data_be92053f9c61ff4dfe4b790620159220
#
_entry.id   be92053f9c61ff4dfe4b790620159220
#
_cell.length_a   1.000
_cell.length_b   1.000
_cell.length_c   1.000
_cell.angle_alpha   90.00
_cell.angle_beta   90.00
_cell.angle_gamma   90.00
#
_symmetry.space_group_name_H-M   'P 1'
#
loop_
_entity.id
_entity.type
_entity.pdbx_description
1 polymer ?
#
loop_
_entity_poly.entity_id
_entity_poly.type
_entity_poly.pdbx_seq_one_letter_code
_entity_poly.pdbx_strand_id
1 'polypeptide(L)'
;MRARLVAWGGNSSGVNIANIDNVGDVHHDTMWWHYGLGSVKARPFSEIWQDTSDPLMAGLKAKPRPVGGRCGGCAHFAICGGNTRVRAQQVTGNAWAEDPGCYLTDEEIGFHGSGERVETTAYSSRRKVIDLVHLDS
;
A
#
# COMPACT_ATOMS: atom_id res chain seq x y z
N MET A 1 0.12 15.65 14.27
CA MET A 1 -0.20 14.62 13.24
C MET A 1 -0.09 15.16 11.83
N ARG A 2 -0.98 16.06 11.39
CA ARG A 2 -1.03 16.58 10.01
C ARG A 2 0.31 17.10 9.48
N ALA A 3 1.05 17.87 10.28
CA ALA A 3 2.36 18.42 9.90
C ALA A 3 3.38 17.33 9.54
N ARG A 4 3.38 16.20 10.26
CA ARG A 4 4.24 15.05 9.95
C ARG A 4 3.83 14.35 8.66
N LEU A 5 2.53 14.23 8.39
CA LEU A 5 2.03 13.67 7.13
C LEU A 5 2.41 14.55 5.94
N VAL A 6 2.29 15.86 6.09
CA VAL A 6 2.70 16.83 5.05
C VAL A 6 4.21 16.74 4.79
N ALA A 7 5.03 16.69 5.84
CA ALA A 7 6.48 16.57 5.71
C ALA A 7 6.90 15.24 5.04
N TRP A 8 6.18 14.15 5.32
CA TRP A 8 6.41 12.87 4.68
C TRP A 8 5.96 12.82 3.21
N GLY A 9 4.88 13.51 2.86
CA GLY A 9 4.37 13.61 1.49
C GLY A 9 3.62 12.38 0.97
N GLY A 10 3.38 11.38 1.81
CA GLY A 10 2.69 10.14 1.44
C GLY A 10 3.59 9.06 0.83
N ASN A 11 2.99 7.94 0.47
CA ASN A 11 3.69 6.81 -0.15
C ASN A 11 3.99 7.10 -1.63
N SER A 12 5.23 6.89 -2.06
CA SER A 12 5.74 7.21 -3.40
C SER A 12 5.89 5.98 -4.32
N SER A 13 5.42 4.81 -3.89
CA SER A 13 5.45 3.57 -4.68
C SER A 13 4.79 3.78 -6.06
N GLY A 14 5.47 3.41 -7.11
CA GLY A 14 4.99 3.59 -8.49
C GLY A 14 4.97 5.03 -9.00
N VAL A 15 5.39 6.03 -8.19
CA VAL A 15 5.39 7.45 -8.56
C VAL A 15 6.81 8.02 -8.58
N ASN A 16 7.49 8.04 -7.42
CA ASN A 16 8.85 8.59 -7.29
C ASN A 16 9.88 7.53 -6.89
N ILE A 17 9.45 6.32 -6.58
CA ILE A 17 10.31 5.20 -6.19
C ILE A 17 10.03 4.04 -7.12
N ALA A 18 11.09 3.45 -7.64
CA ALA A 18 11.11 2.21 -8.38
C ALA A 18 12.19 1.29 -7.81
N ASN A 19 12.11 0.01 -8.14
CA ASN A 19 13.18 -0.94 -7.94
C ASN A 19 13.46 -1.68 -9.25
N ILE A 20 14.73 -1.88 -9.57
CA ILE A 20 15.17 -2.80 -10.62
C ILE A 20 15.99 -3.87 -9.93
N ASP A 21 15.54 -5.11 -10.04
CA ASP A 21 16.20 -6.22 -9.37
C ASP A 21 17.46 -6.71 -10.12
N ASN A 22 18.12 -7.70 -9.55
CA ASN A 22 19.37 -8.24 -10.08
C ASN A 22 19.24 -9.00 -11.40
N VAL A 23 18.02 -9.33 -11.84
CA VAL A 23 17.75 -9.95 -13.15
C VAL A 23 17.26 -8.94 -14.18
N GLY A 24 16.99 -7.70 -13.75
CA GLY A 24 16.58 -6.59 -14.61
C GLY A 24 15.08 -6.33 -14.63
N ASP A 25 14.30 -6.96 -13.77
CA ASP A 25 12.87 -6.70 -13.67
C ASP A 25 12.57 -5.45 -12.87
N VAL A 26 11.61 -4.66 -13.35
CA VAL A 26 11.18 -3.40 -12.75
C VAL A 26 10.00 -3.64 -11.82
N HIS A 27 10.06 -3.05 -10.64
CA HIS A 27 9.01 -3.13 -9.62
C HIS A 27 8.57 -1.72 -9.17
N HIS A 28 7.37 -1.60 -8.62
CA HIS A 28 6.80 -0.34 -8.14
C HIS A 28 7.60 0.29 -6.99
N ASP A 29 8.24 -0.52 -6.18
CA ASP A 29 9.25 -0.25 -5.17
C ASP A 29 9.91 -1.55 -4.69
N THR A 30 10.75 -1.48 -3.67
CA THR A 30 11.46 -2.65 -3.12
C THR A 30 10.55 -3.68 -2.44
N MET A 31 9.33 -3.30 -2.07
CA MET A 31 8.38 -4.19 -1.40
C MET A 31 7.54 -5.02 -2.39
N TRP A 32 7.46 -4.58 -3.65
CA TRP A 32 6.72 -5.26 -4.72
C TRP A 32 7.58 -6.27 -5.49
N TRP A 33 8.56 -6.89 -4.86
CA TRP A 33 9.48 -7.84 -5.49
C TRP A 33 8.79 -9.03 -6.19
N HIS A 34 7.59 -9.39 -5.76
CA HIS A 34 6.76 -10.47 -6.30
C HIS A 34 5.89 -10.02 -7.49
N TYR A 35 5.93 -8.75 -7.88
CA TYR A 35 5.11 -8.18 -8.93
C TYR A 35 5.98 -7.36 -9.89
N GLY A 36 6.30 -7.95 -11.04
CA GLY A 36 7.14 -7.32 -12.07
C GLY A 36 6.30 -6.55 -13.08
N LEU A 37 6.83 -5.40 -13.54
CA LEU A 37 6.26 -4.57 -14.59
C LEU A 37 6.87 -4.86 -15.97
N GLY A 38 7.95 -5.59 -16.03
CA GLY A 38 8.72 -5.89 -17.23
C GLY A 38 10.20 -5.71 -17.00
N SER A 39 11.03 -6.10 -17.98
CA SER A 39 12.47 -6.12 -17.85
C SER A 39 13.14 -5.00 -18.66
N VAL A 40 14.12 -4.33 -18.07
CA VAL A 40 14.96 -3.34 -18.76
C VAL A 40 15.81 -3.96 -19.88
N LYS A 41 15.91 -5.28 -19.92
CA LYS A 41 16.55 -6.02 -21.03
C LYS A 41 15.67 -6.10 -22.27
N ALA A 42 14.35 -5.97 -22.10
CA ALA A 42 13.37 -6.07 -23.19
C ALA A 42 12.94 -4.69 -23.72
N ARG A 43 12.83 -3.68 -22.86
CA ARG A 43 12.50 -2.31 -23.25
C ARG A 43 13.04 -1.28 -22.26
N PRO A 44 13.23 0.00 -22.66
CA PRO A 44 13.75 1.05 -21.78
C PRO A 44 12.93 1.24 -20.50
N PHE A 45 13.60 1.53 -19.39
CA PHE A 45 12.96 1.80 -18.11
C PHE A 45 11.88 2.89 -18.21
N SER A 46 12.13 3.96 -18.96
CA SER A 46 11.18 5.04 -19.15
C SER A 46 9.85 4.60 -19.74
N GLU A 47 9.87 3.66 -20.68
CA GLU A 47 8.66 3.10 -21.27
C GLU A 47 7.91 2.22 -20.26
N ILE A 48 8.63 1.35 -19.55
CA ILE A 48 8.04 0.51 -18.49
C ILE A 48 7.40 1.39 -17.41
N TRP A 49 8.10 2.45 -16.99
CA TRP A 49 7.66 3.32 -15.90
C TRP A 49 6.45 4.19 -16.25
N GLN A 50 6.30 4.56 -17.50
CA GLN A 50 5.18 5.37 -17.99
C GLN A 50 3.97 4.52 -18.43
N ASP A 51 4.16 3.23 -18.59
CA ASP A 51 3.13 2.30 -19.03
C ASP A 51 2.09 2.08 -17.92
N THR A 52 0.88 2.57 -18.13
CA THR A 52 -0.26 2.42 -17.21
C THR A 52 -1.26 1.36 -17.67
N SER A 53 -0.89 0.48 -18.59
CA SER A 53 -1.69 -0.68 -18.97
C SER A 53 -1.81 -1.70 -17.84
N ASP A 54 -0.80 -1.77 -16.96
CA ASP A 54 -0.87 -2.52 -15.72
C ASP A 54 -1.81 -1.82 -14.73
N PRO A 55 -2.86 -2.52 -14.21
CA PRO A 55 -3.88 -1.90 -13.36
C PRO A 55 -3.33 -1.44 -12.01
N LEU A 56 -2.31 -2.11 -11.45
CA LEU A 56 -1.68 -1.69 -10.20
C LEU A 56 -0.90 -0.39 -10.41
N MET A 57 -0.12 -0.30 -11.49
CA MET A 57 0.63 0.91 -11.83
C MET A 57 -0.31 2.09 -12.10
N ALA A 58 -1.38 1.86 -12.87
CA ALA A 58 -2.41 2.87 -13.12
C ALA A 58 -3.02 3.40 -11.82
N GLY A 59 -3.37 2.51 -10.89
CA GLY A 59 -3.94 2.89 -9.60
C GLY A 59 -2.95 3.62 -8.68
N LEU A 60 -1.67 3.22 -8.66
CA LEU A 60 -0.65 3.90 -7.86
C LEU A 60 -0.38 5.32 -8.34
N LYS A 61 -0.48 5.56 -9.65
CA LYS A 61 -0.32 6.90 -10.26
C LYS A 61 -1.60 7.74 -10.22
N ALA A 62 -2.74 7.15 -10.00
CA ALA A 62 -4.01 7.87 -9.94
C ALA A 62 -4.05 8.86 -8.76
N LYS A 63 -4.72 9.99 -8.97
CA LYS A 63 -4.94 11.02 -7.95
C LYS A 63 -6.43 11.42 -7.94
N PRO A 64 -7.17 11.01 -6.90
CA PRO A 64 -6.78 10.16 -5.79
C PRO A 64 -6.57 8.70 -6.21
N ARG A 65 -5.80 7.95 -5.43
CA ARG A 65 -5.71 6.49 -5.58
C ARG A 65 -7.06 5.84 -5.27
N PRO A 66 -7.43 4.72 -5.93
CA PRO A 66 -8.75 4.11 -5.77
C PRO A 66 -8.86 3.26 -4.48
N VAL A 67 -8.47 3.81 -3.35
CA VAL A 67 -8.48 3.13 -2.06
C VAL A 67 -9.84 3.31 -1.38
N GLY A 68 -10.43 2.18 -0.96
CA GLY A 68 -11.73 2.15 -0.29
C GLY A 68 -11.64 2.13 1.24
N GLY A 69 -12.75 1.73 1.86
CA GLY A 69 -12.86 1.59 3.32
C GLY A 69 -12.60 2.90 4.07
N ARG A 70 -12.04 2.78 5.27
CA ARG A 70 -11.68 3.93 6.12
C ARG A 70 -10.75 4.93 5.41
N CYS A 71 -9.85 4.44 4.58
CA CYS A 71 -8.92 5.29 3.84
C CYS A 71 -9.65 6.22 2.86
N GLY A 72 -10.66 5.72 2.16
CA GLY A 72 -11.45 6.52 1.21
C GLY A 72 -12.20 7.68 1.87
N GLY A 73 -12.63 7.51 3.12
CA GLY A 73 -13.29 8.56 3.92
C GLY A 73 -12.36 9.35 4.85
N CYS A 74 -11.05 9.12 4.80
CA CYS A 74 -10.09 9.73 5.70
C CYS A 74 -9.78 11.18 5.34
N ALA A 75 -9.84 12.09 6.31
CA ALA A 75 -9.49 13.51 6.13
C ALA A 75 -8.03 13.75 5.70
N HIS A 76 -7.16 12.77 5.88
CA HIS A 76 -5.75 12.84 5.50
C HIS A 76 -5.44 12.10 4.19
N PHE A 77 -6.44 11.55 3.51
CA PHE A 77 -6.24 10.71 2.35
C PHE A 77 -5.49 11.41 1.21
N ALA A 78 -5.79 12.68 0.97
CA ALA A 78 -5.12 13.45 -0.09
C ALA A 78 -3.60 13.53 0.07
N ILE A 79 -3.09 13.42 1.31
CA ILE A 79 -1.65 13.40 1.63
C ILE A 79 -1.14 11.97 1.71
N CYS A 80 -1.83 11.13 2.50
CA CYS A 80 -1.41 9.76 2.80
C CYS A 80 -1.51 8.82 1.58
N GLY A 81 -2.56 8.97 0.75
CA GLY A 81 -2.82 8.11 -0.41
C GLY A 81 -3.05 6.64 -0.05
N GLY A 82 -3.47 6.35 1.19
CA GLY A 82 -3.67 4.99 1.68
C GLY A 82 -2.39 4.27 2.11
N ASN A 83 -1.27 4.98 2.24
CA ASN A 83 0.01 4.45 2.70
C ASN A 83 0.53 3.29 1.81
N THR A 84 1.09 2.24 2.41
CA THR A 84 1.78 1.14 1.72
C THR A 84 0.79 0.12 1.15
N ARG A 85 0.55 0.18 -0.16
CA ARG A 85 -0.43 -0.68 -0.84
C ARG A 85 -0.05 -2.16 -0.89
N VAL A 86 1.26 -2.46 -0.89
CA VAL A 86 1.71 -3.86 -0.82
C VAL A 86 1.27 -4.53 0.48
N ARG A 87 1.23 -3.79 1.60
CA ARG A 87 0.73 -4.33 2.87
C ARG A 87 -0.76 -4.66 2.78
N ALA A 88 -1.57 -3.77 2.21
CA ALA A 88 -2.98 -4.05 1.97
C ALA A 88 -3.15 -5.28 1.08
N GLN A 89 -2.41 -5.37 -0.01
CA GLN A 89 -2.42 -6.54 -0.91
C GLN A 89 -2.09 -7.84 -0.18
N GLN A 90 -1.04 -7.86 0.62
CA GLN A 90 -0.59 -9.09 1.27
C GLN A 90 -1.50 -9.54 2.41
N VAL A 91 -2.12 -8.59 3.12
CA VAL A 91 -3.01 -8.91 4.24
C VAL A 91 -4.42 -9.25 3.78
N THR A 92 -4.93 -8.54 2.77
CA THR A 92 -6.34 -8.65 2.35
C THR A 92 -6.54 -9.30 0.98
N GLY A 93 -5.48 -9.48 0.19
CA GLY A 93 -5.58 -9.87 -1.21
C GLY A 93 -5.96 -8.74 -2.16
N ASN A 94 -6.18 -7.53 -1.65
CA ASN A 94 -6.61 -6.37 -2.43
C ASN A 94 -5.72 -5.14 -2.14
N ALA A 95 -4.99 -4.68 -3.14
CA ALA A 95 -4.13 -3.51 -3.02
C ALA A 95 -4.91 -2.21 -2.70
N TRP A 96 -6.20 -2.19 -2.96
CA TRP A 96 -7.07 -1.03 -2.81
C TRP A 96 -7.95 -1.08 -1.56
N ALA A 97 -7.76 -2.09 -0.73
CA ALA A 97 -8.36 -2.13 0.61
C ALA A 97 -7.78 -1.01 1.50
N GLU A 98 -8.47 -0.71 2.58
CA GLU A 98 -7.93 0.17 3.61
C GLU A 98 -6.58 -0.34 4.13
N ASP A 99 -5.74 0.57 4.64
CA ASP A 99 -4.43 0.18 5.17
C ASP A 99 -4.58 -0.56 6.51
N PRO A 100 -4.26 -1.86 6.57
CA PRO A 100 -4.37 -2.64 7.82
C PRO A 100 -3.36 -2.22 8.89
N GLY A 101 -2.37 -1.43 8.53
CA GLY A 101 -1.38 -0.88 9.45
C GLY A 101 -1.67 0.55 9.91
N CYS A 102 -2.82 1.11 9.56
CA CYS A 102 -3.22 2.42 10.06
C CYS A 102 -3.60 2.34 11.54
N TYR A 103 -2.88 3.06 12.39
CA TYR A 103 -3.11 3.10 13.84
C TYR A 103 -3.99 4.27 14.29
N LEU A 104 -4.38 5.15 13.36
CA LEU A 104 -5.24 6.29 13.67
C LEU A 104 -6.66 5.82 13.98
N THR A 105 -7.28 6.45 14.97
CA THR A 105 -8.69 6.20 15.30
C THR A 105 -9.61 6.82 14.26
N ASP A 106 -10.86 6.37 14.22
CA ASP A 106 -11.88 6.93 13.32
C ASP A 106 -12.09 8.42 13.56
N GLU A 107 -12.04 8.86 14.84
CA GLU A 107 -12.11 10.26 15.23
C GLU A 107 -10.94 11.09 14.67
N GLU A 108 -9.71 10.56 14.78
CA GLU A 108 -8.51 11.26 14.28
C GLU A 108 -8.49 11.42 12.76
N ILE A 109 -9.12 10.50 12.03
CA ILE A 109 -9.21 10.56 10.56
C ILE A 109 -10.50 11.23 10.08
N GLY A 110 -11.41 11.63 10.99
CA GLY A 110 -12.71 12.23 10.65
C GLY A 110 -13.65 11.26 9.95
N PHE A 111 -13.52 9.95 10.23
CA PHE A 111 -14.37 8.93 9.61
C PHE A 111 -15.64 8.74 10.44
N HIS A 112 -16.78 9.06 9.83
CA HIS A 112 -18.11 8.95 10.46
C HIS A 112 -18.97 7.86 9.79
N GLY A 113 -18.34 6.89 9.11
CA GLY A 113 -19.05 5.81 8.45
C GLY A 113 -19.63 4.79 9.45
N SER A 114 -20.88 4.43 9.26
CA SER A 114 -21.50 3.25 9.86
C SER A 114 -21.03 1.98 9.15
N GLY A 115 -19.72 1.76 9.07
CA GLY A 115 -19.17 0.54 8.49
C GLY A 115 -18.96 -0.49 9.59
N GLU A 116 -19.61 -1.66 9.48
CA GLU A 116 -19.19 -2.85 10.21
C GLU A 116 -17.68 -2.98 10.09
N ARG A 117 -16.98 -3.02 11.24
CA ARG A 117 -15.60 -3.46 11.26
C ARG A 117 -15.57 -4.87 10.68
N VAL A 118 -15.10 -4.98 9.45
CA VAL A 118 -14.62 -6.29 8.99
C VAL A 118 -13.42 -6.59 9.85
N GLU A 119 -13.61 -7.33 10.93
CA GLU A 119 -12.51 -7.93 11.68
C GLU A 119 -11.69 -8.74 10.68
N THR A 120 -10.54 -8.21 10.30
CA THR A 120 -9.59 -8.95 9.49
C THR A 120 -9.01 -10.04 10.38
N THR A 121 -9.62 -11.21 10.31
CA THR A 121 -9.18 -12.45 10.97
C THR A 121 -7.71 -12.77 10.73
N ALA A 122 -7.12 -12.24 9.66
CA ALA A 122 -5.70 -12.37 9.34
C ALA A 122 -4.76 -11.67 10.34
N TYR A 123 -5.18 -10.55 10.94
CA TYR A 123 -4.34 -9.84 11.94
C TYR A 123 -4.36 -10.56 13.31
N SER A 124 -5.49 -11.14 13.67
CA SER A 124 -5.66 -11.96 14.88
C SER A 124 -4.81 -13.24 14.83
N SER A 125 -4.70 -13.88 13.67
CA SER A 125 -3.90 -15.10 13.52
C SER A 125 -2.39 -14.86 13.62
N ARG A 126 -1.89 -13.69 13.19
CA ARG A 126 -0.47 -13.35 13.35
C ARG A 126 -0.06 -13.05 14.79
N ARG A 127 -0.93 -12.46 15.60
CA ARG A 127 -0.66 -12.32 17.05
C ARG A 127 -0.46 -13.67 17.73
N LYS A 128 -1.28 -14.66 17.38
CA LYS A 128 -1.15 -16.04 17.93
C LYS A 128 0.17 -16.72 17.53
N VAL A 129 0.69 -16.45 16.33
CA VAL A 129 1.98 -17.02 15.88
C VAL A 129 3.15 -16.39 16.62
N ILE A 130 3.10 -15.09 16.93
CA ILE A 130 4.17 -14.41 17.68
C ILE A 130 4.18 -14.89 19.14
N ASP A 131 3.02 -15.12 19.74
CA ASP A 131 2.91 -15.63 21.10
C ASP A 131 3.40 -17.08 21.23
N LEU A 132 3.26 -17.89 20.17
CA LEU A 132 3.75 -19.27 20.13
C LEU A 132 5.29 -19.36 20.01
N VAL A 133 5.93 -18.43 19.32
CA VAL A 133 7.40 -18.41 19.18
C VAL A 133 8.09 -17.96 20.48
N HIS A 134 7.40 -17.28 21.38
CA HIS A 134 7.94 -16.85 22.68
C HIS A 134 7.80 -17.89 23.80
N LEU A 135 7.08 -18.99 23.56
CA LEU A 135 6.85 -20.05 24.56
C LEU A 135 7.85 -21.22 24.48
N ASP A 136 8.69 -21.26 23.43
CA ASP A 136 9.66 -22.34 23.20
C ASP A 136 11.13 -21.89 23.40
N SER A 137 11.36 -20.86 24.20
CA SER A 137 12.71 -20.40 24.56
C SER A 137 12.93 -20.33 26.05
#